data_8031730cdd2a136aeaa19034eed86c95
#
_entry.id   8031730cdd2a136aeaa19034eed86c95
#
_cell.length_a   1.000
_cell.length_b   1.000
_cell.length_c   1.000
_cell.angle_alpha   90.00
_cell.angle_beta   90.00
_cell.angle_gamma   90.00
#
_symmetry.space_group_name_H-M   'P 1'
#
loop_
_entity.id
_entity.type
_entity.pdbx_description
1 polymer ?
#
loop_
_entity_poly.entity_id
_entity_poly.type
_entity_poly.pdbx_seq_one_letter_code
_entity_poly.pdbx_strand_id
1 'polypeptide(L)'
;MKLFLDKQLNIDDKETAIMAILNGMYCNKYGHLSTSVSLIGYEMTDRFLKTSNKSERTIIDGIKSSVHSLIEKGIIEVISQYNDNYIFSGKGLEVNSDKKKFVVLEQWEIKRIFEKSNKPFNVFSFFCSLVGTINNQTKEWHMSQDEMVSLWGYGKETVNDYLEQLEKMQLIYIYRHKKRRSNGTYYKLNNSYGRYCDKDAVIAEALKYSDTVECEDFVEKLDRRAIKLRYNAYCEGAKKYNDPAAVIALYRECLAYNKSLKYKPVEGCYDGEYKQGELLNLSVFPDEVRNAVDDNWGEPVPMEHDFSIEEMLDMPTEGEVLSEPILI
;
A
#
# COMPACT_ATOMS: atom_id res chain seq x y z
N MET A 1 -17.51 3.77 18.97
CA MET A 1 -18.35 2.60 18.60
C MET A 1 -17.48 1.67 17.79
N LYS A 2 -17.56 0.37 18.06
CA LYS A 2 -16.93 -0.65 17.19
C LYS A 2 -17.91 -1.06 16.12
N LEU A 3 -17.42 -1.17 14.90
CA LEU A 3 -18.17 -1.61 13.74
C LEU A 3 -17.78 -3.05 13.42
N PHE A 4 -18.74 -3.84 12.98
CA PHE A 4 -18.55 -5.25 12.66
C PHE A 4 -19.06 -5.52 11.25
N LEU A 5 -18.32 -6.28 10.48
CA LEU A 5 -18.70 -6.66 9.13
C LEU A 5 -18.43 -8.15 8.91
N ASP A 6 -19.46 -8.90 8.50
CA ASP A 6 -19.31 -10.28 8.05
C ASP A 6 -18.73 -10.29 6.62
N LYS A 7 -17.60 -10.95 6.44
CA LYS A 7 -16.91 -11.08 5.14
C LYS A 7 -17.62 -11.97 4.13
N GLN A 8 -18.61 -12.73 4.55
CA GLN A 8 -19.31 -13.69 3.69
C GLN A 8 -20.55 -13.09 3.02
N LEU A 9 -20.92 -11.85 3.36
CA LEU A 9 -22.04 -11.19 2.74
C LEU A 9 -21.72 -10.81 1.30
N ASN A 10 -22.60 -11.20 0.38
CA ASN A 10 -22.52 -10.77 -1.02
C ASN A 10 -23.16 -9.39 -1.16
N ILE A 11 -22.42 -8.36 -0.81
CA ILE A 11 -22.83 -6.95 -0.77
C ILE A 11 -21.86 -6.08 -1.55
N ASP A 12 -22.36 -4.97 -2.08
CA ASP A 12 -21.54 -4.00 -2.81
C ASP A 12 -20.79 -3.03 -1.88
N ASP A 13 -19.96 -2.15 -2.46
CA ASP A 13 -19.13 -1.20 -1.71
C ASP A 13 -19.96 -0.25 -0.83
N LYS A 14 -21.14 0.17 -1.29
CA LYS A 14 -22.00 1.08 -0.52
C LYS A 14 -22.71 0.32 0.59
N GLU A 15 -23.22 -0.86 0.29
CA GLU A 15 -23.87 -1.75 1.24
C GLU A 15 -22.92 -2.17 2.37
N THR A 16 -21.63 -2.38 2.05
CA THR A 16 -20.57 -2.67 3.02
C THR A 16 -20.49 -1.61 4.11
N ALA A 17 -20.51 -0.32 3.73
CA ALA A 17 -20.45 0.76 4.69
C ALA A 17 -21.73 0.84 5.56
N ILE A 18 -22.90 0.63 4.96
CA ILE A 18 -24.17 0.66 5.68
C ILE A 18 -24.26 -0.51 6.67
N MET A 19 -23.91 -1.73 6.25
CA MET A 19 -23.90 -2.89 7.13
C MET A 19 -22.94 -2.72 8.32
N ALA A 20 -21.75 -2.17 8.09
CA ALA A 20 -20.81 -1.88 9.17
C ALA A 20 -21.42 -0.92 10.21
N ILE A 21 -22.10 0.15 9.79
CA ILE A 21 -22.77 1.10 10.68
C ILE A 21 -23.93 0.44 11.42
N LEU A 22 -24.83 -0.27 10.71
CA LEU A 22 -26.00 -0.91 11.32
C LEU A 22 -25.60 -1.95 12.36
N ASN A 23 -24.57 -2.76 12.06
CA ASN A 23 -24.04 -3.76 12.99
C ASN A 23 -23.36 -3.15 14.24
N GLY A 24 -22.92 -1.89 14.15
CA GLY A 24 -22.34 -1.17 15.28
C GLY A 24 -23.40 -0.46 16.15
N MET A 25 -24.60 -0.26 15.63
CA MET A 25 -25.68 0.42 16.34
C MET A 25 -26.34 -0.50 17.38
N TYR A 26 -26.93 0.12 18.40
CA TYR A 26 -27.55 -0.59 19.51
C TYR A 26 -28.98 -1.01 19.18
N CYS A 27 -29.27 -2.30 19.33
CA CYS A 27 -30.65 -2.78 19.35
C CYS A 27 -31.29 -2.54 20.74
N ASN A 28 -32.58 -2.24 20.73
CA ASN A 28 -33.33 -2.09 21.97
C ASN A 28 -33.55 -3.47 22.65
N LYS A 29 -34.17 -3.47 23.85
CA LYS A 29 -34.44 -4.69 24.60
C LYS A 29 -35.32 -5.73 23.87
N TYR A 30 -35.97 -5.36 22.81
CA TYR A 30 -36.80 -6.26 22.00
C TYR A 30 -36.03 -6.76 20.75
N GLY A 31 -34.75 -6.48 20.64
CA GLY A 31 -33.92 -6.85 19.51
C GLY A 31 -34.22 -6.03 18.23
N HIS A 32 -34.74 -4.82 18.39
CA HIS A 32 -35.04 -3.93 17.25
C HIS A 32 -34.06 -2.76 17.20
N LEU A 33 -33.61 -2.40 16.00
CA LEU A 33 -32.80 -1.22 15.72
C LEU A 33 -33.68 -0.14 15.13
N SER A 34 -33.83 1.00 15.83
CA SER A 34 -34.49 2.20 15.29
C SER A 34 -33.44 3.17 14.78
N THR A 35 -33.50 3.54 13.48
CA THR A 35 -32.56 4.44 12.85
C THR A 35 -33.21 5.22 11.72
N SER A 36 -32.46 6.14 11.12
CA SER A 36 -32.86 6.92 9.94
C SER A 36 -31.68 7.12 9.00
N VAL A 37 -31.97 7.47 7.75
CA VAL A 37 -30.93 7.87 6.77
C VAL A 37 -30.04 8.98 7.33
N SER A 38 -30.62 9.96 8.02
CA SER A 38 -29.89 11.07 8.64
C SER A 38 -28.96 10.59 9.77
N LEU A 39 -29.41 9.64 10.59
CA LEU A 39 -28.61 9.09 11.69
C LEU A 39 -27.48 8.21 11.15
N ILE A 40 -27.74 7.37 10.15
CA ILE A 40 -26.70 6.59 9.47
C ILE A 40 -25.63 7.54 8.89
N GLY A 41 -26.06 8.61 8.21
CA GLY A 41 -25.17 9.63 7.68
C GLY A 41 -24.33 10.33 8.76
N TYR A 42 -24.93 10.61 9.91
CA TYR A 42 -24.24 11.19 11.07
C TYR A 42 -23.16 10.24 11.61
N GLU A 43 -23.50 8.96 11.76
CA GLU A 43 -22.54 7.95 12.25
C GLU A 43 -21.34 7.74 11.29
N MET A 44 -21.56 7.99 9.99
CA MET A 44 -20.50 7.92 8.97
C MET A 44 -19.62 9.16 8.90
N THR A 45 -20.18 10.36 9.20
CA THR A 45 -19.53 11.65 8.87
C THR A 45 -19.34 12.60 10.06
N ASP A 46 -19.91 12.28 11.21
CA ASP A 46 -19.96 13.10 12.44
C ASP A 46 -20.72 14.43 12.27
N ARG A 47 -21.56 14.52 11.25
CA ARG A 47 -22.40 15.69 10.99
C ARG A 47 -23.70 15.31 10.27
N PHE A 48 -24.75 16.09 10.47
CA PHE A 48 -25.97 15.93 9.69
C PHE A 48 -25.77 16.45 8.26
N LEU A 49 -25.96 15.54 7.31
CA LEU A 49 -25.77 15.83 5.89
C LEU A 49 -26.92 16.68 5.34
N LYS A 50 -26.60 17.62 4.45
CA LYS A 50 -27.55 18.55 3.83
C LYS A 50 -27.81 18.17 2.38
N THR A 51 -29.06 18.05 1.99
CA THR A 51 -29.46 17.77 0.60
C THR A 51 -29.16 18.91 -0.37
N SER A 52 -28.96 20.14 0.14
CA SER A 52 -28.54 21.29 -0.64
C SER A 52 -27.08 21.24 -1.12
N ASN A 53 -26.23 20.44 -0.47
CA ASN A 53 -24.84 20.23 -0.85
C ASN A 53 -24.75 19.01 -1.78
N LYS A 54 -24.19 19.18 -2.98
CA LYS A 54 -24.12 18.12 -4.01
C LYS A 54 -23.36 16.88 -3.53
N SER A 55 -22.21 17.04 -2.87
CA SER A 55 -21.41 15.91 -2.38
C SER A 55 -22.13 15.18 -1.24
N GLU A 56 -22.72 15.90 -0.30
CA GLU A 56 -23.47 15.32 0.81
C GLU A 56 -24.75 14.63 0.32
N ARG A 57 -25.43 15.20 -0.67
CA ARG A 57 -26.56 14.57 -1.34
C ARG A 57 -26.20 13.23 -1.95
N THR A 58 -25.02 13.13 -2.60
CA THR A 58 -24.53 11.85 -3.15
C THR A 58 -24.36 10.79 -2.07
N ILE A 59 -23.92 11.17 -0.87
CA ILE A 59 -23.81 10.24 0.27
C ILE A 59 -25.21 9.83 0.74
N ILE A 60 -26.14 10.79 0.91
CA ILE A 60 -27.54 10.52 1.30
C ILE A 60 -28.22 9.56 0.32
N ASP A 61 -28.09 9.82 -0.98
CA ASP A 61 -28.67 8.98 -2.03
C ASP A 61 -28.01 7.58 -2.02
N GLY A 62 -26.70 7.51 -1.74
CA GLY A 62 -25.98 6.26 -1.53
C GLY A 62 -26.51 5.46 -0.34
N ILE A 63 -26.75 6.11 0.79
CA ILE A 63 -27.34 5.45 1.99
C ILE A 63 -28.73 4.90 1.66
N LYS A 64 -29.60 5.72 1.06
CA LYS A 64 -30.99 5.33 0.70
C LYS A 64 -30.98 4.12 -0.24
N SER A 65 -30.21 4.19 -1.31
CA SER A 65 -30.14 3.11 -2.30
C SER A 65 -29.61 1.80 -1.69
N SER A 66 -28.61 1.88 -0.81
CA SER A 66 -28.04 0.70 -0.16
C SER A 66 -28.98 0.09 0.86
N VAL A 67 -29.64 0.90 1.69
CA VAL A 67 -30.67 0.39 2.63
C VAL A 67 -31.77 -0.34 1.85
N HIS A 68 -32.25 0.22 0.75
CA HIS A 68 -33.26 -0.40 -0.09
C HIS A 68 -32.80 -1.71 -0.68
N SER A 69 -31.60 -1.73 -1.25
CA SER A 69 -31.01 -2.95 -1.83
C SER A 69 -30.79 -4.05 -0.78
N LEU A 70 -30.32 -3.72 0.43
CA LEU A 70 -30.15 -4.67 1.52
C LEU A 70 -31.49 -5.29 1.97
N ILE A 71 -32.58 -4.50 1.96
CA ILE A 71 -33.94 -4.97 2.23
C ILE A 71 -34.39 -5.92 1.11
N GLU A 72 -34.26 -5.52 -0.15
CA GLU A 72 -34.63 -6.35 -1.32
C GLU A 72 -33.87 -7.67 -1.37
N LYS A 73 -32.60 -7.68 -0.98
CA LYS A 73 -31.78 -8.89 -0.85
C LYS A 73 -32.14 -9.75 0.35
N GLY A 74 -33.01 -9.29 1.24
CA GLY A 74 -33.38 -9.99 2.47
C GLY A 74 -32.22 -10.10 3.49
N ILE A 75 -31.19 -9.24 3.37
CA ILE A 75 -30.06 -9.22 4.32
C ILE A 75 -30.47 -8.52 5.61
N ILE A 76 -31.29 -7.48 5.52
CA ILE A 76 -31.91 -6.80 6.66
C ILE A 76 -33.44 -6.89 6.54
N GLU A 77 -34.08 -7.08 7.68
CA GLU A 77 -35.53 -7.18 7.79
C GLU A 77 -36.11 -5.90 8.37
N VAL A 78 -37.07 -5.29 7.66
CA VAL A 78 -37.79 -4.09 8.11
C VAL A 78 -39.04 -4.51 8.84
N ILE A 79 -39.19 -4.08 10.08
CA ILE A 79 -40.41 -4.24 10.88
C ILE A 79 -41.39 -3.10 10.59
N SER A 80 -40.88 -1.89 10.46
CA SER A 80 -41.67 -0.70 10.15
C SER A 80 -40.83 0.37 9.46
N GLN A 81 -41.45 1.09 8.55
CA GLN A 81 -40.84 2.22 7.84
C GLN A 81 -41.81 3.38 7.75
N TYR A 82 -41.28 4.57 8.02
CA TYR A 82 -41.99 5.83 7.77
C TYR A 82 -41.03 6.87 7.19
N ASN A 83 -41.22 7.22 5.92
CA ASN A 83 -40.28 8.02 5.14
C ASN A 83 -38.86 7.41 5.21
N ASP A 84 -37.88 8.22 5.63
CA ASP A 84 -36.46 7.83 5.79
C ASP A 84 -36.13 7.26 7.20
N ASN A 85 -37.15 6.90 8.00
CA ASN A 85 -36.98 6.29 9.31
C ASN A 85 -37.36 4.81 9.25
N TYR A 86 -36.54 3.97 9.88
CA TYR A 86 -36.66 2.52 9.81
C TYR A 86 -36.61 1.90 11.23
N ILE A 87 -37.38 0.84 11.40
CA ILE A 87 -37.21 -0.10 12.52
C ILE A 87 -36.83 -1.44 11.88
N PHE A 88 -35.61 -1.85 12.12
CA PHE A 88 -35.07 -3.15 11.65
C PHE A 88 -35.17 -4.20 12.71
N SER A 89 -35.32 -5.45 12.27
CA SER A 89 -35.11 -6.65 13.12
C SER A 89 -33.62 -6.82 13.37
N GLY A 90 -33.22 -7.07 14.61
CA GLY A 90 -31.82 -7.33 14.97
C GLY A 90 -31.27 -8.65 14.43
N LYS A 91 -32.13 -9.57 13.99
CA LYS A 91 -31.68 -10.90 13.54
C LYS A 91 -30.68 -10.88 12.39
N GLY A 92 -30.81 -9.94 11.45
CA GLY A 92 -29.87 -9.75 10.32
C GLY A 92 -28.66 -8.92 10.68
N LEU A 93 -28.67 -8.25 11.83
CA LEU A 93 -27.63 -7.32 12.29
C LEU A 93 -26.70 -7.92 13.35
N GLU A 94 -27.01 -9.11 13.86
CA GLU A 94 -26.15 -9.81 14.82
C GLU A 94 -24.97 -10.42 14.07
N VAL A 95 -23.77 -9.97 14.42
CA VAL A 95 -22.55 -10.63 13.98
C VAL A 95 -22.42 -11.92 14.76
N ASN A 96 -22.62 -13.04 14.08
CA ASN A 96 -22.49 -14.36 14.69
C ASN A 96 -21.02 -14.57 15.07
N SER A 97 -20.72 -14.49 16.38
CA SER A 97 -19.38 -14.65 16.94
C SER A 97 -18.75 -16.02 16.65
N ASP A 98 -19.57 -17.03 16.34
CA ASP A 98 -19.10 -18.38 15.98
C ASP A 98 -18.56 -18.44 14.54
N LYS A 99 -18.89 -17.45 13.70
CA LYS A 99 -18.32 -17.30 12.37
C LYS A 99 -16.98 -16.58 12.48
N LYS A 100 -15.89 -17.30 12.37
CA LYS A 100 -14.49 -16.82 12.42
C LYS A 100 -14.09 -15.81 11.34
N LYS A 101 -15.03 -15.16 10.64
CA LYS A 101 -14.76 -14.34 9.44
C LYS A 101 -15.45 -12.97 9.50
N PHE A 102 -15.22 -12.22 10.55
CA PHE A 102 -15.67 -10.83 10.60
C PHE A 102 -14.51 -9.85 10.72
N VAL A 103 -14.72 -8.64 10.26
CA VAL A 103 -13.80 -7.51 10.40
C VAL A 103 -14.29 -6.65 11.55
N VAL A 104 -13.39 -6.24 12.43
CA VAL A 104 -13.66 -5.25 13.49
C VAL A 104 -13.03 -3.93 13.07
N LEU A 105 -13.82 -2.88 13.02
CA LEU A 105 -13.41 -1.53 12.67
C LEU A 105 -13.77 -0.56 13.78
N GLU A 106 -13.03 0.54 13.87
CA GLU A 106 -13.37 1.63 14.75
C GLU A 106 -14.17 2.69 14.00
N GLN A 107 -15.16 3.29 14.66
CA GLN A 107 -16.04 4.29 14.02
C GLN A 107 -15.27 5.49 13.44
N TRP A 108 -14.18 5.89 14.08
CA TRP A 108 -13.35 7.00 13.60
C TRP A 108 -12.69 6.71 12.24
N GLU A 109 -12.47 5.43 11.91
CA GLU A 109 -11.87 5.02 10.63
C GLU A 109 -12.82 5.32 9.47
N ILE A 110 -14.12 4.97 9.61
CA ILE A 110 -15.12 5.30 8.58
C ILE A 110 -15.31 6.81 8.47
N LYS A 111 -15.42 7.52 9.61
CA LYS A 111 -15.57 8.99 9.63
C LYS A 111 -14.41 9.65 8.86
N ARG A 112 -13.17 9.22 9.11
CA ARG A 112 -11.98 9.76 8.44
C ARG A 112 -11.99 9.51 6.93
N ILE A 113 -12.46 8.35 6.49
CA ILE A 113 -12.59 8.04 5.06
C ILE A 113 -13.66 8.93 4.42
N PHE A 114 -14.81 9.06 5.04
CA PHE A 114 -15.91 9.88 4.52
C PHE A 114 -15.62 11.39 4.54
N GLU A 115 -14.75 11.84 5.42
CA GLU A 115 -14.27 13.21 5.46
C GLU A 115 -13.25 13.53 4.35
N LYS A 116 -12.35 12.59 4.06
CA LYS A 116 -11.13 12.88 3.26
C LYS A 116 -11.12 12.27 1.86
N SER A 117 -11.98 11.29 1.58
CA SER A 117 -12.03 10.64 0.27
C SER A 117 -13.10 11.26 -0.63
N ASN A 118 -12.80 11.29 -1.93
CA ASN A 118 -13.77 11.65 -2.98
C ASN A 118 -14.66 10.47 -3.42
N LYS A 119 -14.27 9.23 -3.06
CA LYS A 119 -15.02 7.97 -3.31
C LYS A 119 -15.17 7.18 -2.01
N PRO A 120 -15.80 7.74 -0.96
CA PRO A 120 -15.70 7.21 0.39
C PRO A 120 -16.23 5.77 0.53
N PHE A 121 -17.32 5.41 -0.15
CA PHE A 121 -17.87 4.06 -0.09
C PHE A 121 -16.89 3.01 -0.63
N ASN A 122 -16.30 3.27 -1.79
CA ASN A 122 -15.35 2.34 -2.42
C ASN A 122 -14.06 2.21 -1.61
N VAL A 123 -13.51 3.34 -1.13
CA VAL A 123 -12.30 3.34 -0.29
C VAL A 123 -12.57 2.62 1.04
N PHE A 124 -13.77 2.77 1.62
CA PHE A 124 -14.14 2.05 2.84
C PHE A 124 -14.27 0.55 2.62
N SER A 125 -14.92 0.13 1.54
CA SER A 125 -15.03 -1.30 1.18
C SER A 125 -13.66 -1.93 0.94
N PHE A 126 -12.79 -1.24 0.21
CA PHE A 126 -11.40 -1.66 0.01
C PHE A 126 -10.64 -1.77 1.35
N PHE A 127 -10.81 -0.80 2.25
CA PHE A 127 -10.22 -0.83 3.58
C PHE A 127 -10.71 -2.03 4.41
N CYS A 128 -12.01 -2.33 4.36
CA CYS A 128 -12.59 -3.51 5.01
C CYS A 128 -11.96 -4.81 4.47
N SER A 129 -11.79 -4.91 3.16
CA SER A 129 -11.16 -6.05 2.50
C SER A 129 -9.72 -6.22 2.95
N LEU A 130 -8.94 -5.13 2.96
CA LEU A 130 -7.55 -5.13 3.40
C LEU A 130 -7.42 -5.52 4.89
N VAL A 131 -8.15 -4.85 5.78
CA VAL A 131 -8.14 -5.15 7.23
C VAL A 131 -8.57 -6.60 7.47
N GLY A 132 -9.51 -7.08 6.67
CA GLY A 132 -9.99 -8.44 6.75
C GLY A 132 -8.95 -9.52 6.40
N THR A 133 -7.87 -9.21 5.71
CA THR A 133 -6.78 -10.13 5.39
C THR A 133 -5.63 -10.06 6.40
N ILE A 134 -5.50 -8.96 7.14
CA ILE A 134 -4.46 -8.81 8.16
C ILE A 134 -4.57 -9.91 9.22
N ASN A 135 -3.46 -10.57 9.50
CA ASN A 135 -3.40 -11.57 10.56
C ASN A 135 -3.53 -10.91 11.93
N ASN A 136 -4.47 -11.39 12.73
CA ASN A 136 -4.74 -10.82 14.06
C ASN A 136 -3.60 -11.02 15.08
N GLN A 137 -2.73 -12.00 14.88
CA GLN A 137 -1.60 -12.27 15.76
C GLN A 137 -0.37 -11.45 15.37
N THR A 138 0.02 -11.51 14.10
CA THR A 138 1.20 -10.81 13.58
C THR A 138 0.92 -9.34 13.26
N LYS A 139 -0.36 -8.94 13.13
CA LYS A 139 -0.80 -7.59 12.73
C LYS A 139 -0.32 -7.18 11.33
N GLU A 140 0.16 -8.13 10.55
CA GLU A 140 0.78 -7.93 9.24
C GLU A 140 0.17 -8.90 8.23
N TRP A 141 0.23 -8.52 6.97
CA TRP A 141 -0.07 -9.35 5.82
C TRP A 141 0.72 -8.86 4.62
N HIS A 142 1.37 -9.76 3.90
CA HIS A 142 2.13 -9.43 2.71
C HIS A 142 1.43 -9.97 1.46
N MET A 143 1.30 -9.10 0.45
CA MET A 143 0.64 -9.41 -0.81
C MET A 143 1.13 -8.49 -1.92
N SER A 144 1.14 -8.98 -3.14
CA SER A 144 1.35 -8.15 -4.31
C SER A 144 0.09 -7.36 -4.68
N GLN A 145 0.26 -6.26 -5.39
CA GLN A 145 -0.88 -5.49 -5.89
C GLN A 145 -1.69 -6.28 -6.94
N ASP A 146 -1.05 -7.15 -7.71
CA ASP A 146 -1.72 -7.97 -8.71
C ASP A 146 -2.61 -9.04 -8.06
N GLU A 147 -2.21 -9.59 -6.91
CA GLU A 147 -3.06 -10.44 -6.09
C GLU A 147 -4.26 -9.67 -5.53
N MET A 148 -4.07 -8.42 -5.05
CA MET A 148 -5.18 -7.56 -4.61
C MET A 148 -6.19 -7.31 -5.74
N VAL A 149 -5.69 -7.05 -6.96
CA VAL A 149 -6.51 -6.90 -8.17
C VAL A 149 -7.35 -8.15 -8.40
N SER A 150 -6.72 -9.32 -8.34
CA SER A 150 -7.39 -10.61 -8.57
C SER A 150 -8.42 -10.96 -7.51
N LEU A 151 -8.12 -10.66 -6.23
CA LEU A 151 -9.00 -11.02 -5.11
C LEU A 151 -10.18 -10.08 -4.95
N TRP A 152 -10.00 -8.78 -5.19
CA TRP A 152 -11.02 -7.77 -4.89
C TRP A 152 -11.65 -7.14 -6.12
N GLY A 153 -11.19 -7.49 -7.33
CA GLY A 153 -11.81 -7.06 -8.59
C GLY A 153 -11.61 -5.59 -8.95
N TYR A 154 -10.73 -4.87 -8.25
CA TYR A 154 -10.37 -3.49 -8.60
C TYR A 154 -9.26 -3.47 -9.65
N GLY A 155 -9.22 -2.43 -10.49
CA GLY A 155 -8.09 -2.22 -11.40
C GLY A 155 -6.82 -1.80 -10.65
N LYS A 156 -5.64 -2.08 -11.22
CA LYS A 156 -4.32 -1.82 -10.60
C LYS A 156 -4.13 -0.35 -10.18
N GLU A 157 -4.53 0.59 -11.03
CA GLU A 157 -4.47 2.03 -10.72
C GLU A 157 -5.39 2.38 -9.54
N THR A 158 -6.57 1.77 -9.48
CA THR A 158 -7.53 1.98 -8.39
C THR A 158 -6.97 1.43 -7.06
N VAL A 159 -6.35 0.24 -7.08
CA VAL A 159 -5.69 -0.34 -5.90
C VAL A 159 -4.60 0.60 -5.39
N ASN A 160 -3.76 1.13 -6.29
CA ASN A 160 -2.70 2.08 -5.93
C ASN A 160 -3.26 3.36 -5.33
N ASP A 161 -4.28 3.94 -5.96
CA ASP A 161 -4.93 5.18 -5.48
C ASP A 161 -5.54 4.97 -4.09
N TYR A 162 -6.24 3.86 -3.86
CA TYR A 162 -6.85 3.58 -2.56
C TYR A 162 -5.81 3.31 -1.46
N LEU A 163 -4.75 2.56 -1.76
CA LEU A 163 -3.64 2.36 -0.83
C LEU A 163 -2.98 3.69 -0.44
N GLU A 164 -2.73 4.56 -1.41
CA GLU A 164 -2.14 5.88 -1.16
C GLU A 164 -3.06 6.78 -0.32
N GLN A 165 -4.37 6.79 -0.61
CA GLN A 165 -5.36 7.51 0.19
C GLN A 165 -5.37 7.01 1.65
N LEU A 166 -5.44 5.69 1.86
CA LEU A 166 -5.49 5.10 3.20
C LEU A 166 -4.20 5.35 3.99
N GLU A 167 -3.03 5.29 3.34
CA GLU A 167 -1.75 5.61 3.96
C GLU A 167 -1.67 7.10 4.35
N LYS A 168 -2.08 8.02 3.47
CA LYS A 168 -2.17 9.47 3.77
C LYS A 168 -3.14 9.77 4.91
N MET A 169 -4.21 9.01 5.03
CA MET A 169 -5.16 9.11 6.13
C MET A 169 -4.64 8.48 7.43
N GLN A 170 -3.48 7.83 7.43
CA GLN A 170 -2.94 7.08 8.56
C GLN A 170 -3.90 5.99 9.07
N LEU A 171 -4.58 5.32 8.16
CA LEU A 171 -5.42 4.17 8.47
C LEU A 171 -4.65 2.87 8.31
N ILE A 172 -3.74 2.82 7.33
CA ILE A 172 -2.83 1.71 7.10
C ILE A 172 -1.38 2.18 7.14
N TYR A 173 -0.50 1.24 7.40
CA TYR A 173 0.94 1.37 7.24
C TYR A 173 1.41 0.37 6.19
N ILE A 174 2.27 0.81 5.27
CA ILE A 174 2.83 -0.01 4.20
C ILE A 174 4.34 -0.06 4.39
N TYR A 175 4.86 -1.24 4.71
CA TYR A 175 6.30 -1.48 4.69
C TYR A 175 6.70 -1.90 3.28
N ARG A 176 7.52 -1.07 2.62
CA ARG A 176 7.99 -1.31 1.26
C ARG A 176 9.35 -1.96 1.32
N HIS A 177 9.39 -3.26 0.97
CA HIS A 177 10.65 -4.00 0.95
C HIS A 177 11.59 -3.46 -0.12
N LYS A 178 12.88 -3.43 0.22
CA LYS A 178 13.93 -3.08 -0.74
C LYS A 178 14.09 -4.20 -1.77
N LYS A 179 14.46 -3.83 -2.99
CA LYS A 179 14.83 -4.81 -4.02
C LYS A 179 16.12 -5.52 -3.58
N ARG A 180 16.14 -6.84 -3.70
CA ARG A 180 17.28 -7.68 -3.31
C ARG A 180 17.79 -8.44 -4.50
N ARG A 181 19.05 -8.90 -4.44
CA ARG A 181 19.67 -9.77 -5.44
C ARG A 181 20.04 -11.08 -4.79
N SER A 182 19.77 -12.21 -5.46
CA SER A 182 20.29 -13.52 -5.13
C SER A 182 20.53 -14.26 -6.42
N ASN A 183 21.64 -15.00 -6.51
CA ASN A 183 22.03 -15.78 -7.68
C ASN A 183 21.96 -14.99 -9.01
N GLY A 184 22.43 -13.73 -9.01
CA GLY A 184 22.36 -12.88 -10.21
C GLY A 184 21.00 -12.24 -10.51
N THR A 185 19.90 -12.75 -9.96
CA THR A 185 18.54 -12.30 -10.21
C THR A 185 18.07 -11.28 -9.17
N TYR A 186 17.33 -10.26 -9.60
CA TYR A 186 16.73 -9.28 -8.70
C TYR A 186 15.30 -9.65 -8.39
N TYR A 187 14.95 -9.67 -7.11
CA TYR A 187 13.55 -9.76 -6.70
C TYR A 187 13.10 -8.61 -5.83
N LYS A 188 11.83 -8.37 -5.88
CA LYS A 188 11.13 -7.48 -4.99
C LYS A 188 10.16 -8.32 -4.17
N LEU A 189 10.36 -8.35 -2.86
CA LEU A 189 9.39 -8.93 -1.96
C LEU A 189 8.08 -8.15 -2.03
N ASN A 190 6.97 -8.85 -1.80
CA ASN A 190 5.68 -8.21 -1.65
C ASN A 190 5.71 -7.21 -0.50
N ASN A 191 5.01 -6.09 -0.65
CA ASN A 191 4.91 -5.13 0.44
C ASN A 191 4.14 -5.77 1.61
N SER A 192 4.52 -5.38 2.83
CA SER A 192 3.80 -5.76 4.04
C SER A 192 2.84 -4.65 4.46
N TYR A 193 1.62 -5.03 4.81
CA TYR A 193 0.51 -4.13 5.12
C TYR A 193 0.00 -4.42 6.52
N GLY A 194 -0.42 -3.37 7.23
CA GLY A 194 -1.12 -3.49 8.49
C GLY A 194 -1.85 -2.21 8.86
N ARG A 195 -2.56 -2.20 9.97
CA ARG A 195 -3.17 -0.96 10.48
C ARG A 195 -2.08 0.01 10.92
N TYR A 196 -2.34 1.28 10.78
CA TYR A 196 -1.36 2.31 11.19
C TYR A 196 -1.06 2.28 12.70
N CYS A 197 -2.05 1.93 13.53
CA CYS A 197 -1.85 1.76 14.98
C CYS A 197 -0.91 0.60 15.34
N ASP A 198 -0.77 -0.39 14.47
CA ASP A 198 0.08 -1.56 14.65
C ASP A 198 1.43 -1.44 13.90
N LYS A 199 1.82 -0.23 13.49
CA LYS A 199 3.00 0.06 12.64
C LYS A 199 4.27 -0.65 13.09
N ASP A 200 4.57 -0.65 14.40
CA ASP A 200 5.81 -1.24 14.91
C ASP A 200 5.78 -2.77 14.79
N ALA A 201 4.62 -3.40 15.00
CA ALA A 201 4.43 -4.82 14.79
C ALA A 201 4.58 -5.18 13.30
N VAL A 202 4.00 -4.36 12.40
CA VAL A 202 4.15 -4.55 10.94
C VAL A 202 5.62 -4.46 10.51
N ILE A 203 6.38 -3.52 11.05
CA ILE A 203 7.82 -3.40 10.75
C ILE A 203 8.56 -4.64 11.24
N ALA A 204 8.29 -5.11 12.46
CA ALA A 204 8.96 -6.27 13.03
C ALA A 204 8.70 -7.55 12.19
N GLU A 205 7.45 -7.79 11.80
CA GLU A 205 7.09 -8.95 10.98
C GLU A 205 7.61 -8.82 9.54
N ALA A 206 7.56 -7.61 8.95
CA ALA A 206 8.14 -7.36 7.63
C ALA A 206 9.65 -7.62 7.58
N LEU A 207 10.38 -7.31 8.65
CA LEU A 207 11.81 -7.66 8.76
C LEU A 207 12.00 -9.16 8.81
N LYS A 208 11.21 -9.89 9.62
CA LYS A 208 11.27 -11.38 9.64
C LYS A 208 10.96 -11.96 8.28
N TYR A 209 9.91 -11.46 7.59
CA TYR A 209 9.60 -11.89 6.22
C TYR A 209 10.76 -11.63 5.27
N SER A 210 11.44 -10.49 5.42
CA SER A 210 12.65 -10.19 4.68
C SER A 210 13.76 -11.22 4.90
N ASP A 211 13.91 -11.72 6.12
CA ASP A 211 14.99 -12.64 6.51
C ASP A 211 14.72 -14.09 6.06
N THR A 212 13.47 -14.42 5.66
CA THR A 212 13.15 -15.74 5.09
C THR A 212 13.74 -15.96 3.71
N VAL A 213 14.13 -14.89 3.01
CA VAL A 213 14.75 -14.98 1.69
C VAL A 213 16.26 -15.11 1.87
N GLU A 214 16.79 -16.28 1.62
CA GLU A 214 18.24 -16.51 1.57
C GLU A 214 18.84 -15.69 0.43
N CYS A 215 19.51 -14.60 0.78
CA CYS A 215 20.25 -13.78 -0.16
C CYS A 215 21.74 -13.96 0.11
N GLU A 216 22.47 -14.41 -0.88
CA GLU A 216 23.95 -14.49 -0.82
C GLU A 216 24.57 -13.09 -0.82
N ASP A 217 23.92 -12.12 -1.51
CA ASP A 217 24.37 -10.74 -1.59
C ASP A 217 23.23 -9.73 -1.39
N PHE A 218 23.39 -8.85 -0.41
CA PHE A 218 22.50 -7.70 -0.19
C PHE A 218 22.94 -6.51 -1.07
N VAL A 219 22.90 -6.66 -2.38
CA VAL A 219 23.17 -5.54 -3.28
C VAL A 219 21.86 -4.88 -3.67
N GLU A 220 21.62 -3.68 -3.16
CA GLU A 220 20.50 -2.85 -3.59
C GLU A 220 20.67 -2.54 -5.08
N LYS A 221 19.65 -2.86 -5.91
CA LYS A 221 19.69 -2.49 -7.34
C LYS A 221 19.83 -0.97 -7.45
N LEU A 222 20.94 -0.54 -8.04
CA LEU A 222 21.18 0.88 -8.28
C LEU A 222 20.11 1.44 -9.22
N ASP A 223 19.27 2.32 -8.71
CA ASP A 223 18.35 3.09 -9.56
C ASP A 223 19.14 4.18 -10.28
N ARG A 224 19.75 3.80 -11.41
CA ARG A 224 20.60 4.67 -12.22
C ARG A 224 19.89 5.95 -12.65
N ARG A 225 18.58 5.88 -12.93
CA ARG A 225 17.80 7.05 -13.32
C ARG A 225 17.61 8.01 -12.15
N ALA A 226 17.26 7.51 -10.99
CA ALA A 226 17.08 8.32 -9.80
C ALA A 226 18.42 8.94 -9.34
N ILE A 227 19.55 8.22 -9.44
CA ILE A 227 20.89 8.77 -9.14
C ILE A 227 21.22 9.91 -10.09
N LYS A 228 21.02 9.74 -11.42
CA LYS A 228 21.28 10.79 -12.42
C LYS A 228 20.41 12.02 -12.17
N LEU A 229 19.14 11.86 -11.82
CA LEU A 229 18.25 12.97 -11.47
C LEU A 229 18.71 13.71 -10.21
N ARG A 230 19.14 12.99 -9.17
CA ARG A 230 19.68 13.58 -7.93
C ARG A 230 20.99 14.33 -8.18
N TYR A 231 21.88 13.75 -8.97
CA TYR A 231 23.13 14.38 -9.37
C TYR A 231 22.89 15.69 -10.13
N ASN A 232 21.99 15.70 -11.12
CA ASN A 232 21.63 16.90 -11.85
C ASN A 232 21.06 17.99 -10.92
N ALA A 233 20.14 17.61 -10.02
CA ALA A 233 19.59 18.54 -9.05
C ALA A 233 20.65 19.12 -8.09
N TYR A 234 21.68 18.34 -7.74
CA TYR A 234 22.82 18.82 -6.99
C TYR A 234 23.64 19.84 -7.78
N CYS A 235 23.97 19.54 -9.05
CA CYS A 235 24.70 20.45 -9.95
C CYS A 235 23.93 21.76 -10.19
N GLU A 236 22.60 21.72 -10.17
CA GLU A 236 21.70 22.88 -10.29
C GLU A 236 21.55 23.68 -8.96
N GLY A 237 22.22 23.27 -7.89
CA GLY A 237 22.22 23.99 -6.61
C GLY A 237 20.93 23.82 -5.81
N ALA A 238 20.27 22.66 -5.89
CA ALA A 238 19.05 22.39 -5.13
C ALA A 238 19.30 22.47 -3.61
N LYS A 239 18.51 23.30 -2.90
CA LYS A 239 18.64 23.60 -1.45
C LYS A 239 18.68 22.36 -0.54
N LYS A 240 18.11 21.23 -0.97
CA LYS A 240 18.16 19.96 -0.21
C LYS A 240 19.56 19.39 -0.02
N TYR A 241 20.54 19.85 -0.79
CA TYR A 241 21.95 19.46 -0.69
C TYR A 241 22.83 20.48 0.09
N ASN A 242 22.22 21.35 0.88
CA ASN A 242 22.94 22.19 1.85
C ASN A 242 23.40 21.40 3.10
N ASP A 243 22.88 20.17 3.27
CA ASP A 243 23.29 19.26 4.34
C ASP A 243 24.50 18.41 3.87
N PRO A 244 25.65 18.48 4.56
CA PRO A 244 26.84 17.67 4.23
C PRO A 244 26.57 16.16 4.19
N ALA A 245 25.71 15.64 5.07
CA ALA A 245 25.36 14.22 5.08
C ALA A 245 24.63 13.80 3.82
N ALA A 246 23.73 14.65 3.30
CA ALA A 246 23.02 14.40 2.03
C ALA A 246 23.98 14.43 0.84
N VAL A 247 24.98 15.29 0.86
CA VAL A 247 26.00 15.38 -0.21
C VAL A 247 26.90 14.14 -0.21
N ILE A 248 27.35 13.69 0.97
CA ILE A 248 28.16 12.45 1.11
C ILE A 248 27.36 11.24 0.63
N ALA A 249 26.09 11.13 0.99
CA ALA A 249 25.23 10.04 0.52
C ALA A 249 25.10 10.04 -1.00
N LEU A 250 24.86 11.21 -1.62
CA LEU A 250 24.78 11.33 -3.06
C LEU A 250 26.10 10.99 -3.75
N TYR A 251 27.25 11.42 -3.19
CA TYR A 251 28.57 11.09 -3.73
C TYR A 251 28.79 9.57 -3.78
N ARG A 252 28.45 8.85 -2.70
CA ARG A 252 28.51 7.36 -2.65
C ARG A 252 27.66 6.72 -3.73
N GLU A 253 26.45 7.23 -3.93
CA GLU A 253 25.55 6.76 -5.01
C GLU A 253 26.17 7.00 -6.41
N CYS A 254 26.77 8.17 -6.63
CA CYS A 254 27.44 8.50 -7.89
C CYS A 254 28.69 7.65 -8.15
N LEU A 255 29.47 7.32 -7.09
CA LEU A 255 30.57 6.38 -7.19
C LEU A 255 30.09 4.99 -7.60
N ALA A 256 29.05 4.47 -6.93
CA ALA A 256 28.47 3.18 -7.26
C ALA A 256 27.91 3.16 -8.70
N TYR A 257 27.26 4.25 -9.13
CA TYR A 257 26.77 4.42 -10.51
C TYR A 257 27.93 4.31 -11.50
N ASN A 258 29.01 5.09 -11.32
CA ASN A 258 30.18 5.08 -12.22
C ASN A 258 30.86 3.70 -12.26
N LYS A 259 31.00 3.04 -11.09
CA LYS A 259 31.52 1.67 -11.02
C LYS A 259 30.65 0.68 -11.81
N SER A 260 29.32 0.84 -11.74
CA SER A 260 28.38 -0.02 -12.46
C SER A 260 28.42 0.12 -13.99
N LEU A 261 29.06 1.17 -14.54
CA LEU A 261 29.17 1.42 -15.97
C LEU A 261 30.50 0.91 -16.57
N LYS A 262 31.50 0.63 -15.74
CA LYS A 262 32.87 0.30 -16.18
C LYS A 262 33.01 -0.97 -17.01
N TYR A 263 32.01 -1.84 -17.05
CA TYR A 263 32.15 -3.18 -17.62
C TYR A 263 31.09 -3.53 -18.69
N LYS A 264 30.55 -2.53 -19.40
CA LYS A 264 29.74 -2.85 -20.60
C LYS A 264 30.64 -3.03 -21.82
N PRO A 265 30.75 -4.24 -22.42
CA PRO A 265 31.35 -4.38 -23.72
C PRO A 265 30.58 -3.56 -24.74
N VAL A 266 31.27 -2.93 -25.68
CA VAL A 266 30.64 -2.25 -26.81
C VAL A 266 30.46 -3.31 -27.90
N GLU A 267 29.22 -3.48 -28.35
CA GLU A 267 28.91 -4.30 -29.52
C GLU A 267 29.82 -3.92 -30.71
N GLY A 268 30.58 -4.89 -31.23
CA GLY A 268 31.38 -4.71 -32.39
C GLY A 268 32.86 -4.31 -32.19
N CYS A 269 33.36 -4.18 -30.96
CA CYS A 269 34.78 -3.95 -30.68
C CYS A 269 35.52 -5.23 -30.30
N TYR A 270 36.35 -5.70 -31.20
CA TYR A 270 37.18 -6.91 -30.97
C TYR A 270 38.39 -6.70 -30.04
N ASP A 271 38.71 -5.47 -29.67
CA ASP A 271 39.95 -5.11 -28.96
C ASP A 271 39.76 -4.77 -27.48
N GLY A 272 38.63 -5.13 -26.89
CA GLY A 272 38.38 -4.86 -25.44
C GLY A 272 38.16 -3.38 -25.10
N GLU A 273 37.92 -2.52 -26.07
CA GLU A 273 37.52 -1.14 -25.84
C GLU A 273 36.08 -1.10 -25.31
N TYR A 274 35.91 -0.58 -24.10
CA TYR A 274 34.62 -0.38 -23.48
C TYR A 274 34.13 1.03 -23.74
N LYS A 275 32.92 1.16 -24.29
CA LYS A 275 32.25 2.46 -24.31
C LYS A 275 31.89 2.81 -22.86
N GLN A 276 32.64 3.74 -22.29
CA GLN A 276 32.19 4.36 -21.05
C GLN A 276 30.82 4.99 -21.34
N GLY A 277 29.77 4.52 -20.66
CA GLY A 277 28.53 5.29 -20.59
C GLY A 277 28.85 6.69 -20.05
N GLU A 278 27.90 7.62 -20.10
CA GLU A 278 28.09 8.95 -19.51
C GLU A 278 28.40 8.80 -18.01
N LEU A 279 29.70 8.80 -17.68
CA LEU A 279 30.15 8.85 -16.29
C LEU A 279 29.70 10.19 -15.68
N LEU A 280 29.21 10.11 -14.47
CA LEU A 280 28.96 11.32 -13.70
C LEU A 280 30.30 11.94 -13.28
N ASN A 281 30.43 13.24 -13.48
CA ASN A 281 31.64 13.96 -13.11
C ASN A 281 31.73 14.13 -11.59
N LEU A 282 32.58 13.35 -10.93
CA LEU A 282 32.73 13.39 -9.48
C LEU A 282 33.55 14.57 -8.97
N SER A 283 34.25 15.31 -9.85
CA SER A 283 35.02 16.49 -9.46
C SER A 283 34.15 17.71 -9.06
N VAL A 284 32.83 17.64 -9.31
CA VAL A 284 31.87 18.65 -8.86
C VAL A 284 31.62 18.61 -7.34
N PHE A 285 32.01 17.53 -6.67
CA PHE A 285 31.90 17.41 -5.24
C PHE A 285 33.12 17.99 -4.53
N PRO A 286 32.96 18.66 -3.38
CA PRO A 286 34.06 19.19 -2.57
C PRO A 286 35.09 18.12 -2.19
N ASP A 287 36.35 18.50 -2.03
CA ASP A 287 37.43 17.59 -1.66
C ASP A 287 37.17 16.93 -0.31
N GLU A 288 36.57 17.66 0.65
CA GLU A 288 36.21 17.11 1.95
C GLU A 288 35.24 15.94 1.85
N VAL A 289 34.27 16.02 0.91
CA VAL A 289 33.30 14.95 0.65
C VAL A 289 33.98 13.75 -0.02
N ARG A 290 34.87 14.01 -0.96
CA ARG A 290 35.62 12.94 -1.65
C ARG A 290 36.53 12.19 -0.69
N ASN A 291 37.29 12.91 0.12
CA ASN A 291 38.21 12.33 1.10
C ASN A 291 37.46 11.57 2.21
N ALA A 292 36.31 12.09 2.67
CA ALA A 292 35.51 11.43 3.70
C ALA A 292 34.94 10.04 3.30
N VAL A 293 34.91 9.75 2.00
CA VAL A 293 34.41 8.46 1.48
C VAL A 293 35.55 7.50 1.15
N ASP A 294 36.69 8.01 0.70
CA ASP A 294 37.85 7.15 0.32
C ASP A 294 38.50 6.49 1.54
N ASP A 295 38.44 7.08 2.73
CA ASP A 295 39.00 6.53 3.97
C ASP A 295 38.21 5.35 4.58
N ASN A 296 36.97 5.07 4.08
CA ASN A 296 36.06 4.07 4.69
C ASN A 296 35.57 2.96 3.75
N TRP A 297 36.04 2.92 2.52
CA TRP A 297 35.64 1.82 1.59
C TRP A 297 36.74 0.79 1.55
N GLY A 298 36.49 -0.30 2.31
CA GLY A 298 37.26 -1.53 2.17
C GLY A 298 37.36 -1.96 0.71
N GLU A 299 38.44 -2.67 0.38
CA GLU A 299 38.78 -3.12 -0.97
C GLU A 299 37.55 -3.65 -1.73
N PRO A 300 37.42 -3.33 -3.01
CA PRO A 300 36.32 -3.86 -3.80
C PRO A 300 36.40 -5.39 -3.78
N VAL A 301 35.34 -6.03 -3.32
CA VAL A 301 35.21 -7.49 -3.49
C VAL A 301 35.35 -7.75 -4.99
N PRO A 302 36.29 -8.57 -5.45
CA PRO A 302 36.44 -8.87 -6.85
C PRO A 302 35.12 -9.47 -7.35
N MET A 303 34.47 -8.82 -8.31
CA MET A 303 33.38 -9.48 -9.02
C MET A 303 34.01 -10.52 -9.97
N GLU A 304 34.31 -11.70 -9.41
CA GLU A 304 34.63 -12.89 -10.19
C GLU A 304 33.35 -13.52 -10.71
N HIS A 305 32.68 -12.87 -11.64
CA HIS A 305 31.79 -13.55 -12.57
C HIS A 305 31.68 -12.73 -13.87
N ASP A 306 32.39 -13.26 -14.88
CA ASP A 306 32.07 -12.94 -16.27
C ASP A 306 30.66 -13.37 -16.58
N PHE A 307 29.73 -12.41 -16.61
CA PHE A 307 28.39 -12.66 -17.14
C PHE A 307 28.51 -12.96 -18.63
N SER A 308 28.01 -14.11 -19.07
CA SER A 308 27.88 -14.38 -20.51
C SER A 308 26.91 -13.37 -21.14
N ILE A 309 27.09 -13.09 -22.42
CA ILE A 309 26.21 -12.18 -23.18
C ILE A 309 24.74 -12.66 -23.12
N GLU A 310 24.53 -13.98 -23.01
CA GLU A 310 23.22 -14.62 -22.87
C GLU A 310 22.55 -14.27 -21.53
N GLU A 311 23.27 -14.24 -20.41
CA GLU A 311 22.74 -13.83 -19.09
C GLU A 311 22.37 -12.33 -19.05
N MET A 312 22.99 -11.48 -19.89
CA MET A 312 22.64 -10.06 -20.01
C MET A 312 21.40 -9.81 -20.87
N LEU A 313 21.12 -10.69 -21.84
CA LEU A 313 19.95 -10.60 -22.73
C LEU A 313 18.66 -11.11 -22.06
N ASP A 314 18.80 -12.04 -21.11
CA ASP A 314 17.67 -12.58 -20.32
C ASP A 314 17.32 -11.73 -19.07
N MET A 315 17.95 -10.56 -18.89
CA MET A 315 17.57 -9.66 -17.82
C MET A 315 16.19 -9.08 -18.11
N PRO A 316 15.18 -9.30 -17.27
CA PRO A 316 13.85 -8.76 -17.50
C PRO A 316 13.92 -7.23 -17.63
N THR A 317 13.30 -6.73 -18.71
CA THR A 317 13.09 -5.30 -18.93
C THR A 317 12.27 -4.72 -17.78
N GLU A 318 12.43 -3.43 -17.49
CA GLU A 318 11.69 -2.73 -16.42
C GLU A 318 10.18 -2.98 -16.56
N GLY A 319 9.63 -3.88 -15.76
CA GLY A 319 8.21 -4.24 -15.77
C GLY A 319 7.92 -5.73 -15.57
N GLU A 320 8.86 -6.63 -15.83
CA GLU A 320 8.66 -8.05 -15.56
C GLU A 320 9.04 -8.38 -14.10
N VAL A 321 8.02 -8.38 -13.27
CA VAL A 321 8.08 -8.92 -11.92
C VAL A 321 7.75 -10.40 -12.04
N LEU A 322 8.78 -11.24 -12.01
CA LEU A 322 8.56 -12.67 -11.79
C LEU A 322 8.10 -12.85 -10.34
N SER A 323 6.79 -12.95 -10.18
CA SER A 323 6.16 -13.41 -8.95
C SER A 323 5.87 -14.90 -9.10
N GLU A 324 6.84 -15.75 -8.84
CA GLU A 324 6.50 -17.12 -8.48
C GLU A 324 6.15 -17.14 -6.99
N PRO A 325 4.98 -17.68 -6.62
CA PRO A 325 4.63 -17.86 -5.21
C PRO A 325 5.56 -18.93 -4.63
N ILE A 326 6.28 -18.59 -3.58
CA ILE A 326 6.90 -19.60 -2.72
C ILE A 326 5.75 -20.30 -2.01
N LEU A 327 5.42 -21.51 -2.46
CA LEU A 327 4.55 -22.45 -1.75
C LEU A 327 5.26 -22.87 -0.45
N ILE A 328 4.67 -22.51 0.66
CA ILE A 328 4.91 -23.12 1.98
C ILE A 328 3.76 -24.09 2.26
#